data_1513986e05ac994dc9bf7e904e19b764
#
_entry.id   1513986e05ac994dc9bf7e904e19b764
#
_cell.length_a   1.000
_cell.length_b   1.000
_cell.length_c   1.000
_cell.angle_alpha   90.00
_cell.angle_beta   90.00
_cell.angle_gamma   90.00
#
_symmetry.space_group_name_H-M   'P 1'
#
loop_
_entity.id
_entity.type
_entity.pdbx_description
1 polymer ?
#
loop_
_entity_poly.entity_id
_entity_poly.type
_entity_poly.pdbx_seq_one_letter_code
_entity_poly.pdbx_strand_id
1 'polypeptide(L)'
;MKSIFFRILALALIAPAVASAANPWEPGGTLDACIEAALKERPGIVTGWQQSGGGDAPPYVISILNPEGNNGEAFCDPAKPSDFKFTGKVGLFRYSMYERATFAEATARTTAPDIFTGPARVTAMELSVGISGKPVYKYQMFLPSNHKATVEIDAVTGRLNKGVVN
;
A
#
# COMPACT_ATOMS: atom_id res chain seq x y z
N MET A 1 -3.41 14.26 65.58
CA MET A 1 -3.28 14.62 64.13
C MET A 1 -2.74 13.39 63.41
N LYS A 2 -3.59 12.63 62.67
CA LYS A 2 -3.21 11.44 61.92
C LYS A 2 -3.20 11.81 60.43
N SER A 3 -2.02 11.79 59.83
CA SER A 3 -1.80 12.05 58.40
C SER A 3 -2.10 10.79 57.60
N ILE A 4 -3.09 10.87 56.69
CA ILE A 4 -3.47 9.79 55.78
C ILE A 4 -2.72 10.02 54.49
N PHE A 5 -1.74 9.16 54.19
CA PHE A 5 -1.05 9.13 52.90
C PHE A 5 -1.92 8.39 51.88
N PHE A 6 -2.49 9.13 50.94
CA PHE A 6 -3.12 8.57 49.72
C PHE A 6 -2.02 8.11 48.77
N ARG A 7 -1.86 6.80 48.59
CA ARG A 7 -1.05 6.22 47.53
C ARG A 7 -1.92 6.15 46.26
N ILE A 8 -1.62 7.03 45.29
CA ILE A 8 -2.19 6.96 43.95
C ILE A 8 -1.49 5.81 43.20
N LEU A 9 -2.22 4.74 42.98
CA LEU A 9 -1.78 3.62 42.13
C LEU A 9 -2.01 4.01 40.68
N ALA A 10 -0.95 4.40 39.96
CA ALA A 10 -1.02 4.64 38.53
C ALA A 10 -1.15 3.29 37.80
N LEU A 11 -2.35 2.97 37.32
CA LEU A 11 -2.57 1.86 36.38
C LEU A 11 -2.03 2.29 35.01
N ALA A 12 -0.89 1.75 34.63
CA ALA A 12 -0.39 1.85 33.28
C ALA A 12 -1.26 0.95 32.37
N LEU A 13 -2.12 1.56 31.56
CA LEU A 13 -2.82 0.90 30.48
C LEU A 13 -1.79 0.51 29.39
N ILE A 14 -1.36 -0.74 29.43
CA ILE A 14 -0.61 -1.35 28.32
C ILE A 14 -1.64 -1.64 27.23
N ALA A 15 -1.74 -0.76 26.26
CA ALA A 15 -2.48 -1.04 25.05
C ALA A 15 -1.78 -2.23 24.33
N PRO A 16 -2.48 -3.31 23.98
CA PRO A 16 -1.89 -4.35 23.16
C PRO A 16 -1.51 -3.74 21.81
N ALA A 17 -0.22 -3.78 21.49
CA ALA A 17 0.24 -3.54 20.14
C ALA A 17 -0.44 -4.62 19.27
N VAL A 18 -1.38 -4.22 18.43
CA VAL A 18 -1.93 -5.09 17.38
C VAL A 18 -0.76 -5.29 16.43
N ALA A 19 -0.03 -6.38 16.62
CA ALA A 19 0.94 -6.84 15.63
C ALA A 19 0.11 -7.12 14.37
N SER A 20 0.20 -6.22 13.39
CA SER A 20 -0.27 -6.49 12.04
C SER A 20 0.36 -7.81 11.64
N ALA A 21 -0.47 -8.83 11.39
CA ALA A 21 0.01 -10.11 10.93
C ALA A 21 0.74 -9.84 9.61
N ALA A 22 2.07 -9.88 9.66
CA ALA A 22 2.90 -9.71 8.48
C ALA A 22 2.38 -10.72 7.45
N ASN A 23 2.04 -10.23 6.25
CA ASN A 23 1.64 -11.10 5.16
C ASN A 23 2.77 -12.14 5.00
N PRO A 24 2.53 -13.45 5.18
CA PRO A 24 3.58 -14.48 5.17
C PRO A 24 4.34 -14.53 3.82
N TRP A 25 3.85 -13.82 2.84
CA TRP A 25 4.44 -13.70 1.50
C TRP A 25 5.21 -12.39 1.28
N GLU A 26 5.19 -11.46 2.23
CA GLU A 26 6.04 -10.27 2.19
C GLU A 26 7.32 -10.54 2.98
N PRO A 27 8.49 -10.62 2.35
CA PRO A 27 9.75 -10.73 3.09
C PRO A 27 9.92 -9.47 3.95
N GLY A 28 9.60 -9.59 5.24
CA GLY A 28 10.03 -8.65 6.27
C GLY A 28 9.53 -7.20 6.21
N GLY A 29 8.30 -6.94 5.72
CA GLY A 29 7.76 -5.56 5.70
C GLY A 29 8.46 -4.64 4.70
N THR A 30 9.13 -5.18 3.71
CA THR A 30 9.94 -4.46 2.74
C THR A 30 9.15 -3.51 1.86
N LEU A 31 7.90 -3.82 1.51
CA LEU A 31 7.10 -2.93 0.67
C LEU A 31 6.79 -1.60 1.35
N ASP A 32 6.32 -1.62 2.60
CA ASP A 32 6.00 -0.39 3.33
C ASP A 32 7.24 0.46 3.58
N ALA A 33 8.37 -0.16 3.93
CA ALA A 33 9.65 0.52 4.05
C ALA A 33 10.12 1.14 2.72
N CYS A 34 9.88 0.45 1.60
CA CYS A 34 10.17 0.98 0.27
C CYS A 34 9.29 2.16 -0.09
N ILE A 35 7.99 2.08 0.19
CA ILE A 35 7.04 3.19 -0.04
C ILE A 35 7.44 4.41 0.80
N GLU A 36 7.75 4.21 2.08
CA GLU A 36 8.17 5.29 2.98
C GLU A 36 9.47 5.95 2.50
N ALA A 37 10.48 5.16 2.14
CA ALA A 37 11.75 5.68 1.62
C ALA A 37 11.55 6.47 0.31
N ALA A 38 10.72 5.96 -0.60
CA ALA A 38 10.43 6.61 -1.87
C ALA A 38 9.67 7.94 -1.67
N LEU A 39 8.69 8.00 -0.78
CA LEU A 39 7.95 9.21 -0.45
C LEU A 39 8.79 10.25 0.30
N LYS A 40 9.77 9.81 1.10
CA LYS A 40 10.72 10.71 1.76
C LYS A 40 11.62 11.42 0.76
N GLU A 41 12.05 10.72 -0.28
CA GLU A 41 12.87 11.29 -1.36
C GLU A 41 12.05 12.16 -2.30
N ARG A 42 10.84 11.71 -2.64
CA ARG A 42 9.92 12.39 -3.57
C ARG A 42 8.51 12.39 -2.99
N PRO A 43 8.11 13.45 -2.27
CA PRO A 43 6.76 13.61 -1.78
C PRO A 43 5.75 13.57 -2.92
N GLY A 44 4.64 12.85 -2.70
CA GLY A 44 3.60 12.67 -3.72
C GLY A 44 2.59 11.61 -3.32
N ILE A 45 1.87 11.12 -4.31
CA ILE A 45 0.88 10.06 -4.18
C ILE A 45 1.45 8.79 -4.80
N VAL A 46 1.44 7.68 -4.06
CA VAL A 46 1.78 6.36 -4.61
C VAL A 46 0.66 5.96 -5.56
N THR A 47 0.97 5.89 -6.84
CA THR A 47 0.01 5.52 -7.89
C THR A 47 0.12 4.06 -8.30
N GLY A 48 1.12 3.36 -7.82
CA GLY A 48 1.28 1.94 -8.07
C GLY A 48 2.53 1.37 -7.43
N TRP A 49 2.53 0.07 -7.28
CA TRP A 49 3.71 -0.70 -6.98
C TRP A 49 3.59 -2.09 -7.61
N GLN A 50 4.71 -2.69 -7.91
CA GLN A 50 4.78 -4.06 -8.37
C GLN A 50 6.01 -4.77 -7.80
N GLN A 51 5.84 -6.05 -7.50
CA GLN A 51 6.96 -6.91 -7.15
C GLN A 51 7.71 -7.26 -8.44
N SER A 52 8.98 -6.90 -8.54
CA SER A 52 9.80 -7.33 -9.66
C SER A 52 10.22 -8.78 -9.45
N GLY A 53 9.99 -9.62 -10.45
CA GLY A 53 10.27 -11.06 -10.36
C GLY A 53 11.75 -11.35 -10.53
N GLY A 54 12.33 -12.05 -9.57
CA GLY A 54 13.48 -12.92 -9.64
C GLY A 54 14.84 -12.35 -10.10
N GLY A 55 15.92 -12.78 -9.48
CA GLY A 55 17.28 -12.43 -9.82
C GLY A 55 17.79 -11.16 -9.12
N ASP A 56 18.72 -10.44 -9.77
CA ASP A 56 19.34 -9.21 -9.24
C ASP A 56 18.44 -7.97 -9.33
N ALA A 57 17.16 -8.14 -9.75
CA ALA A 57 16.21 -7.03 -9.87
C ALA A 57 15.71 -6.60 -8.47
N PRO A 58 15.47 -5.31 -8.25
CA PRO A 58 14.92 -4.81 -6.99
C PRO A 58 13.57 -5.46 -6.71
N PRO A 59 13.24 -5.77 -5.43
CA PRO A 59 12.02 -6.49 -5.08
C PRO A 59 10.75 -5.71 -5.39
N TYR A 60 10.82 -4.37 -5.41
CA TYR A 60 9.67 -3.52 -5.72
C TYR A 60 10.03 -2.35 -6.62
N VAL A 61 9.09 -2.02 -7.50
CA VAL A 61 9.05 -0.77 -8.26
C VAL A 61 7.85 0.02 -7.75
N ILE A 62 8.09 1.23 -7.23
CA ILE A 62 7.06 2.12 -6.67
C ILE A 62 6.85 3.28 -7.62
N SER A 63 5.62 3.48 -8.08
CA SER A 63 5.24 4.62 -8.92
C SER A 63 4.70 5.75 -8.06
N ILE A 64 5.22 6.98 -8.25
CA ILE A 64 4.84 8.17 -7.50
C ILE A 64 4.45 9.28 -8.47
N LEU A 65 3.29 9.91 -8.22
CA LEU A 65 2.85 11.12 -8.89
C LEU A 65 3.05 12.31 -7.94
N ASN A 66 3.90 13.26 -8.32
CA ASN A 66 4.15 14.44 -7.51
C ASN A 66 3.10 15.55 -7.72
N PRO A 67 3.04 16.58 -6.84
CA PRO A 67 2.07 17.66 -6.94
C PRO A 67 2.15 18.46 -8.25
N GLU A 68 3.32 18.48 -8.92
CA GLU A 68 3.49 19.13 -10.22
C GLU A 68 2.96 18.29 -11.40
N GLY A 69 2.41 17.11 -11.12
CA GLY A 69 1.86 16.21 -12.13
C GLY A 69 2.91 15.40 -12.87
N ASN A 70 4.13 15.26 -12.32
CA ASN A 70 5.15 14.39 -12.88
C ASN A 70 5.07 13.01 -12.23
N ASN A 71 5.08 11.98 -13.06
CA ASN A 71 5.14 10.59 -12.62
C ASN A 71 6.58 10.10 -12.65
N GLY A 72 6.95 9.31 -11.67
CA GLY A 72 8.26 8.70 -11.57
C GLY A 72 8.20 7.35 -10.89
N GLU A 73 9.29 6.60 -10.99
CA GLU A 73 9.44 5.29 -10.39
C GLU A 73 10.64 5.27 -9.44
N ALA A 74 10.43 4.70 -8.26
CA ALA A 74 11.47 4.37 -7.31
C ALA A 74 11.73 2.87 -7.35
N PHE A 75 12.98 2.50 -7.55
CA PHE A 75 13.43 1.11 -7.52
C PHE A 75 13.91 0.83 -6.10
N CYS A 76 13.20 -0.02 -5.39
CA CYS A 76 13.55 -0.36 -4.03
C CYS A 76 14.27 -1.69 -3.95
N ASP A 77 15.54 -1.59 -3.60
CA ASP A 77 16.34 -2.70 -3.12
C ASP A 77 16.43 -2.59 -1.59
N PRO A 78 16.12 -3.64 -0.79
CA PRO A 78 16.27 -3.60 0.66
C PRO A 78 17.68 -3.25 1.13
N ALA A 79 18.69 -3.49 0.29
CA ALA A 79 20.08 -3.18 0.56
C ALA A 79 20.50 -1.76 0.15
N LYS A 80 19.68 -1.09 -0.68
CA LYS A 80 19.97 0.27 -1.18
C LYS A 80 18.68 1.07 -1.26
N PRO A 81 18.56 2.22 -0.59
CA PRO A 81 17.41 3.10 -0.75
C PRO A 81 17.33 3.61 -2.20
N SER A 82 16.13 3.75 -2.65
CA SER A 82 15.60 4.03 -3.98
C SER A 82 16.45 4.92 -4.91
N ASP A 83 16.74 4.37 -6.12
CA ASP A 83 17.01 5.19 -7.29
C ASP A 83 15.67 5.69 -7.87
N PHE A 84 15.38 6.99 -7.75
CA PHE A 84 14.18 7.58 -8.33
C PHE A 84 14.43 8.00 -9.77
N LYS A 85 13.55 7.55 -10.66
CA LYS A 85 13.62 7.89 -12.10
C LYS A 85 12.30 8.47 -12.58
N PHE A 86 12.34 9.64 -13.22
CA PHE A 86 11.18 10.19 -13.90
C PHE A 86 10.77 9.32 -15.09
N THR A 87 9.49 8.97 -15.18
CA THR A 87 8.91 8.18 -16.27
C THR A 87 8.02 9.01 -17.22
N GLY A 88 7.59 10.20 -16.80
CA GLY A 88 6.78 11.07 -17.64
C GLY A 88 5.97 12.11 -16.90
N LYS A 89 5.18 12.88 -17.67
CA LYS A 89 4.26 13.88 -17.16
C LYS A 89 2.81 13.42 -17.39
N VAL A 90 2.05 13.27 -16.31
CA VAL A 90 0.66 12.77 -16.34
C VAL A 90 -0.35 13.90 -16.23
N GLY A 91 0.08 15.04 -15.70
CA GLY A 91 -0.70 16.28 -15.57
C GLY A 91 -1.41 16.43 -14.22
N LEU A 92 -1.68 17.69 -13.88
CA LEU A 92 -2.28 18.10 -12.60
C LEU A 92 -3.70 17.56 -12.39
N PHE A 93 -4.45 17.36 -13.47
CA PHE A 93 -5.81 16.79 -13.38
C PHE A 93 -5.82 15.40 -12.74
N ARG A 94 -4.86 14.54 -13.08
CA ARG A 94 -4.77 13.21 -12.46
C ARG A 94 -4.35 13.29 -10.99
N TYR A 95 -3.47 14.21 -10.64
CA TYR A 95 -3.09 14.42 -9.26
C TYR A 95 -4.31 14.75 -8.39
N SER A 96 -5.12 15.72 -8.79
CA SER A 96 -6.32 16.13 -8.05
C SER A 96 -7.38 15.02 -7.92
N MET A 97 -7.43 14.09 -8.86
CA MET A 97 -8.30 12.90 -8.76
C MET A 97 -7.77 11.90 -7.73
N TYR A 98 -6.46 11.67 -7.74
CA TYR A 98 -5.82 10.69 -6.84
C TYR A 98 -5.72 11.18 -5.40
N GLU A 99 -5.62 12.49 -5.15
CA GLU A 99 -5.73 13.06 -3.79
C GLU A 99 -7.03 12.68 -3.07
N ARG A 100 -8.07 12.30 -3.80
CA ARG A 100 -9.34 11.81 -3.24
C ARG A 100 -9.27 10.40 -2.70
N ALA A 101 -8.18 9.67 -2.92
CA ALA A 101 -7.93 8.35 -2.34
C ALA A 101 -7.61 8.50 -0.85
N THR A 102 -8.65 8.53 -0.02
CA THR A 102 -8.54 8.74 1.44
C THR A 102 -8.52 7.44 2.25
N PHE A 103 -8.95 6.33 1.64
CA PHE A 103 -8.85 5.02 2.26
C PHE A 103 -7.41 4.51 2.18
N ALA A 104 -6.84 4.08 3.30
CA ALA A 104 -5.44 3.67 3.35
C ALA A 104 -5.16 2.46 2.44
N GLU A 105 -4.18 2.60 1.56
CA GLU A 105 -3.77 1.53 0.63
C GLU A 105 -3.35 0.27 1.38
N ALA A 106 -2.56 0.40 2.45
CA ALA A 106 -2.13 -0.74 3.26
C ALA A 106 -3.32 -1.55 3.83
N THR A 107 -4.41 -0.87 4.25
CA THR A 107 -5.63 -1.55 4.69
C THR A 107 -6.34 -2.23 3.53
N ALA A 108 -6.47 -1.58 2.38
CA ALA A 108 -7.08 -2.16 1.19
C ALA A 108 -6.30 -3.39 0.71
N ARG A 109 -4.98 -3.33 0.74
CA ARG A 109 -4.07 -4.42 0.36
C ARG A 109 -4.22 -5.65 1.24
N THR A 110 -4.41 -5.47 2.55
CA THR A 110 -4.60 -6.59 3.49
C THR A 110 -5.99 -7.23 3.38
N THR A 111 -7.00 -6.46 2.97
CA THR A 111 -8.39 -6.96 2.83
C THR A 111 -8.69 -7.52 1.45
N ALA A 112 -7.95 -7.13 0.42
CA ALA A 112 -8.18 -7.61 -0.94
C ALA A 112 -8.12 -9.15 -1.10
N PRO A 113 -7.18 -9.87 -0.46
CA PRO A 113 -7.12 -11.33 -0.50
C PRO A 113 -8.31 -12.05 0.13
N ASP A 114 -8.99 -11.43 1.11
CA ASP A 114 -10.10 -12.04 1.86
C ASP A 114 -11.33 -12.33 0.98
N ILE A 115 -11.35 -11.80 -0.24
CA ILE A 115 -12.41 -12.05 -1.23
C ILE A 115 -12.35 -13.49 -1.76
N PHE A 116 -11.18 -14.11 -1.72
CA PHE A 116 -10.96 -15.43 -2.25
C PHE A 116 -10.84 -16.48 -1.14
N THR A 117 -11.30 -17.69 -1.43
CA THR A 117 -11.10 -18.82 -0.52
C THR A 117 -9.66 -19.32 -0.62
N GLY A 118 -8.87 -19.08 0.40
CA GLY A 118 -7.47 -19.49 0.50
C GLY A 118 -6.48 -18.34 0.38
N PRO A 119 -5.19 -18.60 0.67
CA PRO A 119 -4.18 -17.56 0.67
C PRO A 119 -3.93 -17.04 -0.75
N ALA A 120 -4.21 -15.77 -0.98
CA ALA A 120 -3.88 -15.07 -2.21
C ALA A 120 -2.68 -14.14 -1.99
N ARG A 121 -1.74 -14.12 -2.95
CA ARG A 121 -0.57 -13.26 -2.88
C ARG A 121 -0.77 -12.02 -3.76
N VAL A 122 -0.84 -10.85 -3.15
CA VAL A 122 -0.85 -9.58 -3.87
C VAL A 122 0.54 -9.32 -4.45
N THR A 123 0.62 -9.03 -5.75
CA THR A 123 1.87 -8.84 -6.48
C THR A 123 2.03 -7.45 -7.07
N ALA A 124 0.94 -6.73 -7.26
CA ALA A 124 0.97 -5.36 -7.76
C ALA A 124 -0.28 -4.59 -7.34
N MET A 125 -0.16 -3.28 -7.27
CA MET A 125 -1.24 -2.32 -7.12
C MET A 125 -1.12 -1.22 -8.16
N GLU A 126 -2.25 -0.77 -8.67
CA GLU A 126 -2.40 0.42 -9.49
C GLU A 126 -3.54 1.28 -8.94
N LEU A 127 -3.27 2.55 -8.64
CA LEU A 127 -4.29 3.55 -8.38
C LEU A 127 -4.77 4.12 -9.71
N SER A 128 -6.03 3.91 -10.04
CA SER A 128 -6.62 4.34 -11.29
C SER A 128 -7.97 5.02 -11.07
N VAL A 129 -8.60 5.47 -12.13
CA VAL A 129 -9.94 6.06 -12.09
C VAL A 129 -10.95 5.02 -12.53
N GLY A 130 -11.87 4.68 -11.64
CA GLY A 130 -12.97 3.78 -11.94
C GLY A 130 -14.01 4.39 -12.89
N ILE A 131 -14.96 3.59 -13.35
CA ILE A 131 -16.05 4.00 -14.26
C ILE A 131 -16.87 5.17 -13.68
N SER A 132 -17.00 5.26 -12.36
CA SER A 132 -17.69 6.34 -11.65
C SER A 132 -16.91 7.64 -11.56
N GLY A 133 -15.70 7.73 -12.14
CA GLY A 133 -14.80 8.89 -11.99
C GLY A 133 -14.16 8.99 -10.60
N LYS A 134 -14.28 7.96 -9.75
CA LYS A 134 -13.65 7.91 -8.43
C LYS A 134 -12.33 7.15 -8.49
N PRO A 135 -11.35 7.46 -7.60
CA PRO A 135 -10.13 6.69 -7.51
C PRO A 135 -10.43 5.28 -7.00
N VAL A 136 -9.77 4.29 -7.58
CA VAL A 136 -9.86 2.88 -7.21
C VAL A 136 -8.48 2.25 -7.16
N TYR A 137 -8.25 1.41 -6.15
CA TYR A 137 -7.09 0.54 -6.11
C TYR A 137 -7.40 -0.74 -6.89
N LYS A 138 -6.53 -1.07 -7.83
CA LYS A 138 -6.56 -2.33 -8.58
C LYS A 138 -5.41 -3.20 -8.12
N TYR A 139 -5.72 -4.32 -7.48
CA TYR A 139 -4.74 -5.30 -7.03
C TYR A 139 -4.65 -6.46 -8.01
N GLN A 140 -3.42 -6.84 -8.36
CA GLN A 140 -3.14 -8.09 -9.05
C GLN A 140 -2.65 -9.12 -8.03
N MET A 141 -3.14 -10.35 -8.15
CA MET A 141 -2.85 -11.42 -7.20
C MET A 141 -2.62 -12.75 -7.92
N PHE A 142 -1.87 -13.62 -7.24
CA PHE A 142 -1.85 -15.04 -7.54
C PHE A 142 -2.63 -15.82 -6.47
N LEU A 143 -3.52 -16.68 -6.93
CA LEU A 143 -4.25 -17.63 -6.09
C LEU A 143 -3.44 -18.91 -5.92
N PRO A 144 -3.74 -19.78 -4.92
CA PRO A 144 -3.04 -21.06 -4.70
C PRO A 144 -3.04 -21.98 -5.91
N SER A 145 -4.07 -21.91 -6.75
CA SER A 145 -4.21 -22.63 -8.02
C SER A 145 -3.34 -22.09 -9.15
N ASN A 146 -2.45 -21.14 -8.86
CA ASN A 146 -1.63 -20.40 -9.83
C ASN A 146 -2.45 -19.57 -10.85
N HIS A 147 -3.75 -19.37 -10.60
CA HIS A 147 -4.57 -18.47 -11.37
C HIS A 147 -4.28 -17.01 -10.99
N LYS A 148 -4.40 -16.14 -11.98
CA LYS A 148 -4.33 -14.69 -11.73
C LYS A 148 -5.71 -14.18 -11.33
N ALA A 149 -5.74 -13.25 -10.38
CA ALA A 149 -6.95 -12.56 -10.01
C ALA A 149 -6.70 -11.05 -9.99
N THR A 150 -7.77 -10.29 -10.21
CA THR A 150 -7.76 -8.83 -10.09
C THR A 150 -8.90 -8.40 -9.18
N VAL A 151 -8.60 -7.51 -8.23
CA VAL A 151 -9.58 -6.94 -7.31
C VAL A 151 -9.55 -5.43 -7.43
N GLU A 152 -10.74 -4.81 -7.51
CA GLU A 152 -10.91 -3.36 -7.47
C GLU A 152 -11.58 -2.94 -6.17
N ILE A 153 -10.94 -2.04 -5.41
CA ILE A 153 -11.42 -1.47 -4.16
C ILE A 153 -11.59 0.04 -4.35
N ASP A 154 -12.74 0.59 -3.98
CA ASP A 154 -12.96 2.03 -3.94
C ASP A 154 -11.96 2.68 -2.98
N ALA A 155 -11.10 3.55 -3.50
CA ALA A 155 -10.02 4.16 -2.74
C ALA A 155 -10.48 5.29 -1.79
N VAL A 156 -11.78 5.59 -1.75
CA VAL A 156 -12.39 6.54 -0.80
C VAL A 156 -13.07 5.79 0.35
N THR A 157 -13.78 4.72 0.05
CA THR A 157 -14.65 4.02 1.02
C THR A 157 -14.13 2.67 1.47
N GLY A 158 -13.14 2.10 0.79
CA GLY A 158 -12.65 0.75 1.04
C GLY A 158 -13.59 -0.37 0.58
N ARG A 159 -14.68 -0.05 -0.14
CA ARG A 159 -15.63 -1.05 -0.60
C ARG A 159 -15.11 -1.80 -1.83
N LEU A 160 -15.39 -3.08 -1.86
CA LEU A 160 -15.15 -3.91 -3.03
C LEU A 160 -16.04 -3.47 -4.19
N ASN A 161 -15.44 -3.12 -5.33
CA ASN A 161 -16.15 -2.80 -6.56
C ASN A 161 -16.24 -4.03 -7.48
N LYS A 162 -15.15 -4.80 -7.58
CA LYS A 162 -15.06 -5.93 -8.51
C LYS A 162 -13.98 -6.92 -8.08
N GLY A 163 -14.24 -8.21 -8.23
CA GLY A 163 -13.26 -9.29 -8.17
C GLY A 163 -13.41 -10.21 -9.38
N VAL A 164 -12.31 -10.52 -10.06
CA VAL A 164 -12.28 -11.38 -11.25
C VAL A 164 -11.11 -12.36 -11.14
N VAL A 165 -11.38 -13.62 -11.41
CA VAL A 165 -10.35 -14.66 -11.61
C VAL A 165 -10.18 -14.87 -13.11
N ASN A 166 -8.92 -14.86 -13.58
CA ASN A 166 -8.55 -15.03 -14.98
C ASN A 166 -7.84 -16.38 -15.20
#